data_5f375f6986a612b1c32dc12c37f8500f
#
_entry.id   5f375f6986a612b1c32dc12c37f8500f
#
_cell.length_a   1.000
_cell.length_b   1.000
_cell.length_c   1.000
_cell.angle_alpha   90.00
_cell.angle_beta   90.00
_cell.angle_gamma   90.00
#
_symmetry.space_group_name_H-M   'P 1'
#
loop_
_entity.id
_entity.type
_entity.pdbx_description
1 polymer ?
#
loop_
_entity_poly.entity_id
_entity_poly.type
_entity_poly.pdbx_seq_one_letter_code
_entity_poly.pdbx_strand_id
1 'polypeptide(L)'
;EEFYEPLRYFRKQIELHQVQLQLNKRVKAEDLMEYDEIVLATGITPRQISIEGSKHPKVLSYIDVLKNKQPVGKRVAVIGAGGIGFDVSEFLTQEGESPTIHRNVWLKEWGIDLQNKVRGGVEGIQPQIPAPAREVVMFQRTVGKVGEKLRKTIGWIHRKTLKMKKVKMIAGVEYTKIDDEGL
;
A
#
# COMPACT_ATOMS: atom_id res chain seq x y z
N GLU A 1 0.81 -11.09 -9.32
CA GLU A 1 1.32 -12.36 -9.90
C GLU A 1 2.80 -12.53 -9.67
N GLU A 2 3.63 -11.53 -9.94
CA GLU A 2 5.10 -11.60 -9.79
C GLU A 2 5.56 -12.07 -8.40
N PHE A 3 4.83 -11.71 -7.36
CA PHE A 3 5.15 -12.11 -5.98
C PHE A 3 4.90 -13.59 -5.68
N TYR A 4 4.21 -14.33 -6.53
CA TYR A 4 4.06 -15.79 -6.36
C TYR A 4 5.33 -16.55 -6.75
N GLU A 5 6.13 -16.04 -7.69
CA GLU A 5 7.38 -16.67 -8.10
C GLU A 5 8.43 -16.73 -6.98
N PRO A 6 8.68 -15.64 -6.21
CA PRO A 6 9.51 -15.73 -5.01
C PRO A 6 9.01 -16.76 -3.99
N LEU A 7 7.69 -16.87 -3.78
CA LEU A 7 7.14 -17.87 -2.87
C LEU A 7 7.39 -19.30 -3.37
N ARG A 8 7.23 -19.54 -4.69
CA ARG A 8 7.55 -20.81 -5.32
C ARG A 8 9.04 -21.15 -5.16
N TYR A 9 9.91 -20.19 -5.41
CA TYR A 9 11.35 -20.33 -5.24
C TYR A 9 11.70 -20.70 -3.79
N PHE A 10 11.23 -19.96 -2.80
CA PHE A 10 11.54 -20.24 -1.40
C PHE A 10 10.99 -21.60 -0.93
N ARG A 11 9.80 -22.00 -1.36
CA ARG A 11 9.29 -23.35 -1.06
C ARG A 11 10.25 -24.42 -1.56
N LYS A 12 10.76 -24.24 -2.79
CA LYS A 12 11.71 -25.20 -3.38
C LYS A 12 13.06 -25.19 -2.64
N GLN A 13 13.53 -24.03 -2.19
CA GLN A 13 14.77 -23.94 -1.40
C GLN A 13 14.62 -24.63 -0.03
N ILE A 14 13.52 -24.43 0.67
CA ILE A 14 13.20 -25.10 1.93
C ILE A 14 13.27 -26.62 1.76
N GLU A 15 12.67 -27.13 0.69
CA GLU A 15 12.68 -28.57 0.36
C GLU A 15 14.10 -29.07 0.04
N LEU A 16 14.82 -28.38 -0.85
CA LEU A 16 16.17 -28.78 -1.29
C LEU A 16 17.20 -28.79 -0.16
N HIS A 17 17.08 -27.83 0.76
CA HIS A 17 17.97 -27.72 1.92
C HIS A 17 17.46 -28.47 3.15
N GLN A 18 16.40 -29.25 3.01
CA GLN A 18 15.82 -30.07 4.07
C GLN A 18 15.49 -29.26 5.35
N VAL A 19 15.09 -27.99 5.17
CA VAL A 19 14.70 -27.13 6.29
C VAL A 19 13.40 -27.65 6.90
N GLN A 20 13.40 -27.85 8.22
CA GLN A 20 12.22 -28.29 8.96
C GLN A 20 11.22 -27.15 9.09
N LEU A 21 10.23 -27.08 8.20
CA LEU A 21 9.17 -26.07 8.20
C LEU A 21 8.01 -26.53 9.10
N GLN A 22 7.75 -25.81 10.19
CA GLN A 22 6.61 -26.04 11.07
C GLN A 22 5.61 -24.91 10.92
N LEU A 23 4.48 -25.15 10.24
CA LEU A 23 3.40 -24.21 10.07
C LEU A 23 2.35 -24.36 11.18
N ASN A 24 1.55 -23.27 11.40
CA ASN A 24 0.48 -23.23 12.39
C ASN A 24 0.93 -23.54 13.85
N LYS A 25 2.21 -23.40 14.13
CA LYS A 25 2.78 -23.56 15.47
C LYS A 25 3.11 -22.19 16.06
N ARG A 26 2.49 -21.85 17.20
CA ARG A 26 2.92 -20.69 17.99
C ARG A 26 4.06 -21.12 18.90
N VAL A 27 5.25 -20.67 18.57
CA VAL A 27 6.49 -21.01 19.27
C VAL A 27 6.59 -20.20 20.56
N LYS A 28 7.03 -20.81 21.64
CA LYS A 28 7.38 -20.22 22.94
C LYS A 28 8.89 -20.27 23.16
N ALA A 29 9.37 -19.55 24.16
CA ALA A 29 10.79 -19.55 24.50
C ALA A 29 11.35 -20.95 24.81
N GLU A 30 10.55 -21.77 25.49
CA GLU A 30 10.93 -23.14 25.86
C GLU A 30 11.13 -24.04 24.63
N ASP A 31 10.40 -23.81 23.55
CA ASP A 31 10.55 -24.57 22.28
C ASP A 31 11.88 -24.28 21.56
N LEU A 32 12.58 -23.24 21.97
CA LEU A 32 13.77 -22.74 21.28
C LEU A 32 15.09 -23.02 22.03
N MET A 33 15.03 -23.60 23.22
CA MET A 33 16.19 -23.77 24.09
C MET A 33 17.28 -24.71 23.54
N GLU A 34 16.93 -25.59 22.60
CA GLU A 34 17.85 -26.56 21.99
C GLU A 34 18.56 -26.03 20.74
N TYR A 35 18.27 -24.76 20.34
CA TYR A 35 18.89 -24.16 19.16
C TYR A 35 20.09 -23.28 19.57
N ASP A 36 21.18 -23.39 18.83
CA ASP A 36 22.41 -22.59 19.04
C ASP A 36 22.16 -21.12 18.69
N GLU A 37 21.35 -20.84 17.64
CA GLU A 37 21.05 -19.49 17.15
C GLU A 37 19.57 -19.33 16.86
N ILE A 38 19.02 -18.18 17.23
CA ILE A 38 17.61 -17.86 17.02
C ILE A 38 17.48 -16.57 16.22
N VAL A 39 16.85 -16.64 15.05
CA VAL A 39 16.54 -15.47 14.24
C VAL A 39 15.06 -15.10 14.38
N LEU A 40 14.78 -13.94 14.96
CA LEU A 40 13.43 -13.41 15.10
C LEU A 40 12.98 -12.69 13.83
N ALA A 41 12.16 -13.34 13.02
CA ALA A 41 11.60 -12.82 11.78
C ALA A 41 10.05 -12.82 11.83
N THR A 42 9.47 -12.36 12.93
CA THR A 42 8.04 -12.49 13.28
C THR A 42 7.12 -11.48 12.56
N GLY A 43 7.66 -10.64 11.70
CA GLY A 43 6.90 -9.60 11.01
C GLY A 43 6.55 -8.40 11.88
N ILE A 44 5.52 -7.66 11.52
CA ILE A 44 5.07 -6.45 12.22
C ILE A 44 3.61 -6.58 12.66
N THR A 45 3.30 -5.91 13.75
CA THR A 45 1.91 -5.67 14.17
C THR A 45 1.55 -4.21 13.89
N PRO A 46 0.37 -3.93 13.31
CA PRO A 46 -0.08 -2.57 13.09
C PRO A 46 -0.10 -1.77 14.39
N ARG A 47 0.47 -0.57 14.36
CA ARG A 47 0.40 0.32 15.51
C ARG A 47 -1.02 0.83 15.67
N GLN A 48 -1.55 0.75 16.87
CA GLN A 48 -2.81 1.39 17.21
C GLN A 48 -2.60 2.90 17.32
N ILE A 49 -3.56 3.66 16.77
CA ILE A 49 -3.55 5.12 16.85
C ILE A 49 -4.26 5.56 18.12
N SER A 50 -3.71 6.58 18.79
CA SER A 50 -4.30 7.20 19.97
C SER A 50 -4.95 8.53 19.57
N ILE A 51 -6.08 8.47 18.89
CA ILE A 51 -6.94 9.60 18.55
C ILE A 51 -8.29 9.35 19.21
N GLU A 52 -8.91 10.37 19.78
CA GLU A 52 -10.26 10.26 20.30
C GLU A 52 -11.21 9.75 19.21
N GLY A 53 -12.03 8.77 19.51
CA GLY A 53 -12.90 8.11 18.51
C GLY A 53 -12.17 7.12 17.58
N SER A 54 -10.93 6.73 17.85
CA SER A 54 -10.20 5.73 17.03
C SER A 54 -10.86 4.34 16.97
N LYS A 55 -11.82 4.06 17.86
CA LYS A 55 -12.64 2.84 17.84
C LYS A 55 -14.00 3.03 17.17
N HIS A 56 -14.25 4.20 16.58
CA HIS A 56 -15.49 4.49 15.88
C HIS A 56 -15.70 3.51 14.71
N PRO A 57 -16.94 3.04 14.42
CA PRO A 57 -17.22 2.07 13.35
C PRO A 57 -16.76 2.49 11.94
N LYS A 58 -16.60 3.80 11.69
CA LYS A 58 -16.05 4.32 10.44
C LYS A 58 -14.53 4.12 10.28
N VAL A 59 -13.83 3.79 11.37
CA VAL A 59 -12.37 3.63 11.35
C VAL A 59 -12.02 2.21 10.91
N LEU A 60 -11.31 2.12 9.81
CA LEU A 60 -10.80 0.86 9.27
C LEU A 60 -9.28 0.86 9.30
N SER A 61 -8.70 -0.26 9.66
CA SER A 61 -7.27 -0.47 9.49
C SER A 61 -6.93 -0.77 8.02
N TYR A 62 -5.67 -0.61 7.64
CA TYR A 62 -5.24 -1.01 6.30
C TYR A 62 -5.42 -2.52 6.05
N ILE A 63 -5.40 -3.34 7.11
CA ILE A 63 -5.69 -4.78 7.00
C ILE A 63 -7.15 -5.00 6.64
N ASP A 64 -8.07 -4.25 7.26
CA ASP A 64 -9.50 -4.34 6.95
C ASP A 64 -9.76 -3.99 5.48
N VAL A 65 -9.09 -2.95 4.98
CA VAL A 65 -9.24 -2.50 3.59
C VAL A 65 -8.57 -3.45 2.60
N LEU A 66 -7.28 -3.76 2.80
CA LEU A 66 -6.48 -4.46 1.79
C LEU A 66 -6.65 -5.98 1.83
N LYS A 67 -6.70 -6.57 3.04
CA LYS A 67 -6.78 -8.02 3.23
C LYS A 67 -8.23 -8.49 3.37
N ASN A 68 -8.98 -7.87 4.28
CA ASN A 68 -10.34 -8.29 4.61
C ASN A 68 -11.38 -7.76 3.61
N LYS A 69 -10.99 -6.82 2.72
CA LYS A 69 -11.84 -6.22 1.67
C LYS A 69 -13.14 -5.62 2.22
N GLN A 70 -13.10 -5.05 3.42
CA GLN A 70 -14.27 -4.40 4.00
C GLN A 70 -14.76 -3.25 3.11
N PRO A 71 -16.06 -3.03 3.02
CA PRO A 71 -16.64 -1.92 2.25
C PRO A 71 -16.14 -0.58 2.75
N VAL A 72 -15.73 0.28 1.82
CA VAL A 72 -15.25 1.62 2.11
C VAL A 72 -16.15 2.66 1.44
N GLY A 73 -16.46 3.74 2.14
CA GLY A 73 -17.29 4.82 1.63
C GLY A 73 -16.68 5.59 0.45
N LYS A 74 -17.44 6.52 -0.13
CA LYS A 74 -17.02 7.31 -1.29
C LYS A 74 -16.00 8.41 -0.94
N ARG A 75 -16.00 8.91 0.29
CA ARG A 75 -15.06 9.93 0.80
C ARG A 75 -14.22 9.32 1.91
N VAL A 76 -12.91 9.36 1.76
CA VAL A 76 -12.00 8.65 2.67
C VAL A 76 -10.88 9.57 3.13
N ALA A 77 -10.70 9.64 4.45
CA ALA A 77 -9.54 10.23 5.10
C ALA A 77 -8.51 9.15 5.40
N VAL A 78 -7.31 9.26 4.83
CA VAL A 78 -6.19 8.34 5.11
C VAL A 78 -5.24 9.01 6.08
N ILE A 79 -5.15 8.46 7.29
CA ILE A 79 -4.28 8.97 8.36
C ILE A 79 -2.89 8.35 8.25
N GLY A 80 -1.93 9.15 7.86
CA GLY A 80 -0.54 8.75 7.72
C GLY A 80 -0.09 8.63 6.26
N ALA A 81 1.06 9.24 5.96
CA ALA A 81 1.66 9.31 4.63
C ALA A 81 2.99 8.55 4.55
N GLY A 82 3.05 7.40 5.19
CA GLY A 82 4.09 6.39 4.97
C GLY A 82 3.77 5.49 3.77
N GLY A 83 4.61 4.50 3.47
CA GLY A 83 4.41 3.57 2.35
C GLY A 83 3.00 2.98 2.32
N ILE A 84 2.54 2.41 3.44
CA ILE A 84 1.19 1.83 3.57
C ILE A 84 0.08 2.86 3.24
N GLY A 85 0.22 4.11 3.70
CA GLY A 85 -0.77 5.16 3.40
C GLY A 85 -0.85 5.46 1.90
N PHE A 86 0.28 5.44 1.20
CA PHE A 86 0.32 5.58 -0.26
C PHE A 86 -0.32 4.38 -0.95
N ASP A 87 0.01 3.16 -0.56
CA ASP A 87 -0.55 1.93 -1.14
C ASP A 87 -2.07 1.84 -0.94
N VAL A 88 -2.55 2.14 0.26
CA VAL A 88 -4.00 2.18 0.56
C VAL A 88 -4.70 3.26 -0.28
N SER A 89 -4.11 4.45 -0.40
CA SER A 89 -4.70 5.54 -1.19
C SER A 89 -4.78 5.18 -2.67
N GLU A 90 -3.74 4.54 -3.21
CA GLU A 90 -3.74 4.05 -4.58
C GLU A 90 -4.80 2.98 -4.79
N PHE A 91 -4.87 1.98 -3.91
CA PHE A 91 -5.89 0.94 -3.93
C PHE A 91 -7.32 1.51 -3.89
N LEU A 92 -7.58 2.49 -3.03
CA LEU A 92 -8.91 3.10 -2.87
C LEU A 92 -9.36 3.93 -4.08
N THR A 93 -8.42 4.42 -4.88
CA THR A 93 -8.73 5.19 -6.09
C THR A 93 -8.93 4.34 -7.33
N GLN A 94 -8.62 3.05 -7.27
CA GLN A 94 -8.78 2.12 -8.38
C GLN A 94 -10.17 1.48 -8.38
N GLU A 95 -10.69 1.22 -9.58
CA GLU A 95 -11.91 0.43 -9.81
C GLU A 95 -11.71 -0.40 -11.09
N GLY A 96 -12.25 -1.62 -11.09
CA GLY A 96 -12.13 -2.55 -12.20
C GLY A 96 -10.77 -3.25 -12.27
N GLU A 97 -10.26 -3.45 -13.47
CA GLU A 97 -8.99 -4.14 -13.70
C GLU A 97 -7.79 -3.37 -13.15
N SER A 98 -6.95 -4.07 -12.40
CA SER A 98 -5.74 -3.45 -11.86
C SER A 98 -4.69 -3.22 -12.95
N PRO A 99 -4.16 -2.00 -13.09
CA PRO A 99 -3.08 -1.75 -14.04
C PRO A 99 -1.80 -2.53 -13.72
N THR A 100 -1.65 -3.08 -12.50
CA THR A 100 -0.48 -3.89 -12.12
C THR A 100 -0.44 -5.25 -12.80
N ILE A 101 -1.59 -5.79 -13.22
CA ILE A 101 -1.68 -7.08 -13.91
C ILE A 101 -2.06 -6.94 -15.40
N HIS A 102 -2.44 -5.74 -15.82
CA HIS A 102 -2.82 -5.44 -17.21
C HIS A 102 -1.90 -4.38 -17.82
N ARG A 103 -0.78 -4.83 -18.37
CA ARG A 103 0.26 -3.94 -18.96
C ARG A 103 -0.32 -2.85 -19.87
N ASN A 104 -1.26 -3.20 -20.75
CA ASN A 104 -1.83 -2.24 -21.69
C ASN A 104 -2.66 -1.15 -21.01
N VAL A 105 -3.33 -1.46 -19.91
CA VAL A 105 -4.06 -0.48 -19.08
C VAL A 105 -3.06 0.49 -18.45
N TRP A 106 -1.99 -0.04 -17.88
CA TRP A 106 -0.92 0.77 -17.27
C TRP A 106 -0.25 1.70 -18.30
N LEU A 107 0.10 1.18 -19.47
CA LEU A 107 0.73 1.98 -20.54
C LEU A 107 -0.17 3.13 -21.01
N LYS A 108 -1.47 2.90 -21.18
CA LYS A 108 -2.45 3.94 -21.53
C LYS A 108 -2.57 4.99 -20.42
N GLU A 109 -2.67 4.54 -19.17
CA GLU A 109 -2.77 5.44 -18.02
C GLU A 109 -1.57 6.39 -17.92
N TRP A 110 -0.37 5.90 -18.24
CA TRP A 110 0.86 6.68 -18.21
C TRP A 110 1.18 7.41 -19.52
N GLY A 111 0.37 7.24 -20.56
CA GLY A 111 0.60 7.86 -21.87
C GLY A 111 1.83 7.30 -22.57
N ILE A 112 2.00 5.98 -22.49
CA ILE A 112 3.13 5.29 -23.14
C ILE A 112 2.63 4.63 -24.43
N ASP A 113 3.41 4.81 -25.53
CA ASP A 113 3.10 4.20 -26.82
C ASP A 113 3.20 2.68 -26.77
N LEU A 114 2.08 2.02 -27.04
CA LEU A 114 1.99 0.56 -27.07
C LEU A 114 2.82 -0.07 -28.20
N GLN A 115 3.13 0.70 -29.24
CA GLN A 115 3.81 0.22 -30.46
C GLN A 115 5.28 0.64 -30.50
N ASN A 116 5.75 1.43 -29.55
CA ASN A 116 7.12 1.98 -29.48
C ASN A 116 7.55 2.76 -30.76
N LYS A 117 6.63 3.47 -31.39
CA LYS A 117 6.86 4.22 -32.63
C LYS A 117 7.31 5.64 -32.39
N VAL A 118 6.92 6.23 -31.25
CA VAL A 118 7.23 7.62 -30.94
C VAL A 118 8.49 7.74 -30.09
N ARG A 119 9.14 8.90 -30.19
CA ARG A 119 10.39 9.18 -29.47
C ARG A 119 10.21 9.01 -27.95
N GLY A 120 11.08 8.22 -27.33
CA GLY A 120 11.03 7.92 -25.89
C GLY A 120 9.78 7.16 -25.46
N GLY A 121 8.94 6.71 -26.40
CA GLY A 121 7.68 6.01 -26.11
C GLY A 121 6.59 6.91 -25.55
N VAL A 122 6.74 8.24 -25.54
CA VAL A 122 5.77 9.17 -24.91
C VAL A 122 5.46 10.42 -25.74
N GLU A 123 6.27 10.71 -26.78
CA GLU A 123 6.08 11.94 -27.57
C GLU A 123 4.70 11.98 -28.22
N GLY A 124 3.92 13.01 -27.90
CA GLY A 124 2.57 13.21 -28.43
C GLY A 124 1.49 12.29 -27.83
N ILE A 125 1.84 11.35 -26.98
CA ILE A 125 0.88 10.45 -26.33
C ILE A 125 0.33 11.10 -25.05
N GLN A 126 -1.00 11.20 -24.94
CA GLN A 126 -1.65 11.77 -23.77
C GLN A 126 -2.02 10.65 -22.76
N PRO A 127 -1.70 10.80 -21.47
CA PRO A 127 -2.15 9.90 -20.43
C PRO A 127 -3.68 9.80 -20.37
N GLN A 128 -4.19 8.58 -20.30
CA GLN A 128 -5.62 8.28 -20.15
C GLN A 128 -5.90 7.84 -18.71
N ILE A 129 -6.04 8.83 -17.82
CA ILE A 129 -6.20 8.58 -16.39
C ILE A 129 -7.67 8.35 -16.09
N PRO A 130 -8.07 7.17 -15.59
CA PRO A 130 -9.47 6.92 -15.22
C PRO A 130 -9.88 7.80 -14.03
N ALA A 131 -11.15 8.11 -13.94
CA ALA A 131 -11.70 8.80 -12.79
C ALA A 131 -11.46 7.97 -11.50
N PRO A 132 -11.09 8.60 -10.38
CA PRO A 132 -10.89 7.85 -9.14
C PRO A 132 -12.22 7.30 -8.62
N ALA A 133 -12.20 6.05 -8.15
CA ALA A 133 -13.37 5.39 -7.58
C ALA A 133 -13.91 6.07 -6.32
N ARG A 134 -13.02 6.78 -5.60
CA ARG A 134 -13.32 7.49 -4.34
C ARG A 134 -12.58 8.81 -4.26
N GLU A 135 -13.16 9.76 -3.53
CA GLU A 135 -12.44 10.96 -3.09
C GLU A 135 -11.56 10.58 -1.89
N VAL A 136 -10.24 10.67 -2.07
CA VAL A 136 -9.27 10.34 -1.03
C VAL A 136 -8.51 11.58 -0.62
N VAL A 137 -8.45 11.82 0.69
CA VAL A 137 -7.59 12.85 1.30
C VAL A 137 -6.60 12.16 2.23
N MET A 138 -5.32 12.33 1.97
CA MET A 138 -4.25 11.79 2.81
C MET A 138 -3.70 12.88 3.72
N PHE A 139 -3.54 12.56 4.98
CA PHE A 139 -3.07 13.48 6.01
C PHE A 139 -1.72 13.07 6.60
N GLN A 140 -0.86 14.06 6.86
CA GLN A 140 0.42 13.89 7.50
C GLN A 140 0.59 14.93 8.63
N ARG A 141 0.97 14.50 9.84
CA ARG A 141 1.23 15.41 10.96
C ARG A 141 2.48 16.26 10.73
N THR A 142 3.54 15.63 10.23
CA THR A 142 4.81 16.34 9.97
C THR A 142 4.62 17.41 8.91
N VAL A 143 5.12 18.60 9.18
CA VAL A 143 5.19 19.69 8.20
C VAL A 143 6.17 19.31 7.08
N GLY A 144 5.95 19.81 5.88
CA GLY A 144 6.80 19.58 4.73
C GLY A 144 6.14 18.72 3.65
N LYS A 145 6.93 18.16 2.77
CA LYS A 145 6.43 17.40 1.61
C LYS A 145 5.83 16.07 2.05
N VAL A 146 4.58 15.85 1.67
CA VAL A 146 3.92 14.56 1.95
C VAL A 146 4.69 13.42 1.29
N GLY A 147 4.98 12.37 2.08
CA GLY A 147 5.76 11.23 1.61
C GLY A 147 7.24 11.53 1.35
N GLU A 148 7.82 12.54 1.99
CA GLU A 148 9.25 12.85 1.87
C GLU A 148 10.16 11.69 2.31
N LYS A 149 9.71 10.95 3.34
CA LYS A 149 10.42 9.79 3.88
C LYS A 149 10.28 8.51 3.04
N LEU A 150 9.54 8.54 1.94
CA LEU A 150 9.51 7.43 0.99
C LEU A 150 10.89 7.27 0.34
N ARG A 151 11.22 6.03 -0.02
CA ARG A 151 12.51 5.74 -0.68
C ARG A 151 12.72 6.63 -1.90
N LYS A 152 13.93 7.14 -2.06
CA LYS A 152 14.29 8.09 -3.12
C LYS A 152 14.00 7.54 -4.52
N THR A 153 14.17 6.25 -4.72
CA THR A 153 14.01 5.57 -6.02
C THR A 153 12.57 5.52 -6.51
N ILE A 154 11.59 5.30 -5.62
CA ILE A 154 10.18 5.06 -6.00
C ILE A 154 9.21 6.11 -5.44
N GLY A 155 9.61 6.88 -4.44
CA GLY A 155 8.73 7.84 -3.78
C GLY A 155 8.16 8.92 -4.69
N TRP A 156 8.88 9.30 -5.74
CA TRP A 156 8.38 10.25 -6.73
C TRP A 156 7.28 9.64 -7.62
N ILE A 157 7.38 8.33 -7.92
CA ILE A 157 6.37 7.58 -8.69
C ILE A 157 5.06 7.55 -7.89
N HIS A 158 5.10 7.10 -6.64
CA HIS A 158 3.91 7.05 -5.77
C HIS A 158 3.22 8.42 -5.66
N ARG A 159 3.99 9.50 -5.44
CA ARG A 159 3.42 10.86 -5.41
C ARG A 159 2.80 11.27 -6.75
N LYS A 160 3.42 10.90 -7.87
CA LYS A 160 2.87 11.17 -9.19
C LYS A 160 1.58 10.42 -9.41
N THR A 161 1.55 9.12 -9.11
CA THR A 161 0.35 8.26 -9.22
C THR A 161 -0.83 8.85 -8.45
N LEU A 162 -0.62 9.19 -7.16
CA LEU A 162 -1.69 9.76 -6.35
C LEU A 162 -2.17 11.12 -6.85
N LYS A 163 -1.27 11.96 -7.38
CA LYS A 163 -1.66 13.22 -8.03
C LYS A 163 -2.51 12.98 -9.29
N MET A 164 -2.13 12.03 -10.11
CA MET A 164 -2.90 11.63 -11.30
C MET A 164 -4.29 11.16 -10.90
N LYS A 165 -4.43 10.42 -9.81
CA LYS A 165 -5.70 9.96 -9.22
C LYS A 165 -6.41 11.03 -8.37
N LYS A 166 -5.96 12.29 -8.40
CA LYS A 166 -6.57 13.43 -7.70
C LYS A 166 -6.63 13.28 -6.17
N VAL A 167 -5.77 12.46 -5.57
CA VAL A 167 -5.66 12.36 -4.12
C VAL A 167 -5.13 13.68 -3.56
N LYS A 168 -5.87 14.27 -2.63
CA LYS A 168 -5.43 15.46 -1.88
C LYS A 168 -4.44 15.00 -0.81
N MET A 169 -3.30 15.66 -0.70
CA MET A 169 -2.25 15.35 0.27
C MET A 169 -2.00 16.59 1.13
N ILE A 170 -2.29 16.50 2.43
CA ILE A 170 -2.22 17.61 3.38
C ILE A 170 -1.22 17.27 4.47
N ALA A 171 -0.26 18.17 4.70
CA ALA A 171 0.76 18.05 5.73
C ALA A 171 0.55 19.09 6.84
N GLY A 172 1.19 18.87 8.00
CA GLY A 172 1.15 19.81 9.13
C GLY A 172 -0.19 19.82 9.85
N VAL A 173 -0.95 18.73 9.82
CA VAL A 173 -2.25 18.61 10.49
C VAL A 173 -2.11 18.05 11.90
N GLU A 174 -3.05 18.40 12.76
CA GLU A 174 -3.29 17.78 14.04
C GLU A 174 -4.61 17.03 14.00
N TYR A 175 -4.63 15.81 14.53
CA TYR A 175 -5.85 14.99 14.61
C TYR A 175 -6.46 15.19 15.99
N THR A 176 -7.66 15.72 16.08
CA THR A 176 -8.34 15.98 17.34
C THR A 176 -9.25 14.83 17.72
N LYS A 177 -10.24 14.53 16.90
CA LYS A 177 -11.20 13.43 17.14
C LYS A 177 -11.76 12.86 15.86
N ILE A 178 -12.38 11.69 15.99
CA ILE A 178 -13.16 11.02 14.94
C ILE A 178 -14.56 10.78 15.48
N ASP A 179 -15.58 11.23 14.76
CA ASP A 179 -16.99 11.07 15.15
C ASP A 179 -17.90 10.82 13.92
N ASP A 180 -19.20 10.98 14.10
CA ASP A 180 -20.16 10.81 13.00
C ASP A 180 -20.01 11.82 11.87
N GLU A 181 -19.44 12.98 12.13
CA GLU A 181 -19.18 14.01 11.12
C GLU A 181 -17.89 13.73 10.33
N GLY A 182 -16.93 13.01 10.92
CA GLY A 182 -15.68 12.60 10.27
C GLY A 182 -14.44 12.74 11.14
N LEU A 183 -13.34 13.21 10.55
CA LEU A 183 -12.04 13.47 11.16
C LEU A 183 -11.83 14.98 11.25
#